data_3966cf0f9c4918122241a5de41d4a5d0
#
_entry.id   3966cf0f9c4918122241a5de41d4a5d0
#
_cell.length_a   1.000
_cell.length_b   1.000
_cell.length_c   1.000
_cell.angle_alpha   90.00
_cell.angle_beta   90.00
_cell.angle_gamma   90.00
#
_symmetry.space_group_name_H-M   'P 1'
#
loop_
_entity.id
_entity.type
_entity.pdbx_description
1 polymer ?
#
loop_
_entity_poly.entity_id
_entity_poly.type
_entity_poly.pdbx_seq_one_letter_code
_entity_poly.pdbx_strand_id
1 'polypeptide(L)'
;MRKFIFLVGLLVTSTGANAERASLLESTYEPYTEIRDGRVEICGVKFQAIGRDTETGLFSIEGNFSWVHFQGDELKYMMKVYQIAKPSGGSDFQPVPISDVIIRSGGIDTLSAAQFSPTDFPESRVFSWDFLDAGVVASKFAVGLLHGASISWVRSDTNQDLSLQLDPLSKYPEINTNFAQCMRAITYPVLQALE
;
A
#
# COMPACT_ATOMS: atom_id res chain seq x y z
N MET A 1 -51.26 38.84 -5.19
CA MET A 1 -50.88 37.69 -4.35
C MET A 1 -49.51 37.21 -4.77
N ARG A 2 -48.45 37.56 -4.02
CA ARG A 2 -47.07 37.11 -4.28
C ARG A 2 -46.81 35.84 -3.46
N LYS A 3 -46.56 34.72 -4.14
CA LYS A 3 -46.18 33.45 -3.52
C LYS A 3 -44.66 33.52 -3.21
N PHE A 4 -44.32 33.51 -1.93
CA PHE A 4 -42.94 33.28 -1.46
C PHE A 4 -42.69 31.77 -1.47
N ILE A 5 -41.72 31.34 -2.30
CA ILE A 5 -41.18 29.98 -2.27
C ILE A 5 -39.98 30.03 -1.30
N PHE A 6 -40.13 29.36 -0.15
CA PHE A 6 -39.03 29.09 0.77
C PHE A 6 -38.22 27.93 0.25
N LEU A 7 -37.00 28.23 -0.24
CA LEU A 7 -36.02 27.21 -0.57
C LEU A 7 -35.32 26.79 0.73
N VAL A 8 -35.71 25.61 1.26
CA VAL A 8 -35.02 24.99 2.39
C VAL A 8 -33.75 24.36 1.84
N GLY A 9 -32.60 25.01 2.01
CA GLY A 9 -31.32 24.46 1.70
C GLY A 9 -30.98 23.36 2.72
N LEU A 10 -30.99 22.09 2.28
CA LEU A 10 -30.41 20.99 3.03
C LEU A 10 -28.89 21.20 3.06
N LEU A 11 -28.37 21.66 4.18
CA LEU A 11 -26.94 21.59 4.51
C LEU A 11 -26.61 20.12 4.80
N VAL A 12 -26.12 19.40 3.78
CA VAL A 12 -25.47 18.11 3.98
C VAL A 12 -24.12 18.41 4.62
N THR A 13 -24.05 18.37 5.93
CA THR A 13 -22.78 18.31 6.65
C THR A 13 -22.17 16.94 6.38
N SER A 14 -21.23 16.88 5.43
CA SER A 14 -20.34 15.72 5.31
C SER A 14 -19.50 15.66 6.58
N THR A 15 -19.92 14.86 7.54
CA THR A 15 -19.03 14.39 8.61
C THR A 15 -17.98 13.53 7.94
N GLY A 16 -16.83 14.12 7.58
CA GLY A 16 -15.66 13.36 7.20
C GLY A 16 -15.34 12.45 8.37
N ALA A 17 -15.59 11.15 8.23
CA ALA A 17 -15.10 10.16 9.14
C ALA A 17 -13.58 10.29 9.17
N ASN A 18 -13.03 10.83 10.25
CA ASN A 18 -11.60 10.83 10.48
C ASN A 18 -11.24 9.38 10.83
N ALA A 19 -10.47 8.72 9.95
CA ALA A 19 -9.93 7.39 10.25
C ALA A 19 -9.22 7.43 11.61
N GLU A 20 -9.48 6.46 12.46
CA GLU A 20 -8.79 6.33 13.74
C GLU A 20 -7.31 6.09 13.48
N ARG A 21 -6.47 6.91 14.08
CA ARG A 21 -5.03 6.76 13.96
C ARG A 21 -4.54 5.66 14.89
N ALA A 22 -4.22 4.51 14.32
CA ALA A 22 -3.59 3.43 15.06
C ALA A 22 -2.17 3.81 15.49
N SER A 23 -1.75 3.31 16.65
CA SER A 23 -0.39 3.50 17.14
C SER A 23 0.54 2.45 16.54
N LEU A 24 1.55 2.86 15.80
CA LEU A 24 2.64 1.97 15.38
C LEU A 24 3.48 1.58 16.59
N LEU A 25 3.67 0.28 16.79
CA LEU A 25 4.57 -0.28 17.82
C LEU A 25 5.91 -0.63 17.21
N GLU A 26 5.91 -1.29 16.06
CA GLU A 26 7.10 -1.76 15.36
C GLU A 26 6.83 -1.83 13.86
N SER A 27 7.85 -1.54 13.05
CA SER A 27 7.85 -1.88 11.63
C SER A 27 9.17 -2.52 11.23
N THR A 28 9.10 -3.50 10.34
CA THR A 28 10.27 -4.18 9.77
C THR A 28 10.16 -4.21 8.26
N TYR A 29 11.32 -4.26 7.61
CA TYR A 29 11.43 -4.40 6.17
C TYR A 29 12.40 -5.53 5.84
N GLU A 30 12.10 -6.25 4.75
CA GLU A 30 12.95 -7.30 4.21
C GLU A 30 13.11 -7.10 2.70
N PRO A 31 14.31 -7.37 2.12
CA PRO A 31 14.45 -7.38 0.68
C PRO A 31 13.55 -8.45 0.05
N TYR A 32 12.96 -8.12 -1.08
CA TYR A 32 12.15 -9.05 -1.87
C TYR A 32 12.66 -9.09 -3.30
N THR A 33 13.48 -10.09 -3.60
CA THR A 33 14.08 -10.27 -4.93
C THR A 33 13.89 -11.71 -5.37
N GLU A 34 13.36 -11.88 -6.58
CA GLU A 34 13.31 -13.18 -7.26
C GLU A 34 14.13 -13.10 -8.55
N ILE A 35 14.94 -14.14 -8.77
CA ILE A 35 15.76 -14.29 -9.98
C ILE A 35 15.32 -15.58 -10.68
N ARG A 36 14.99 -15.47 -11.96
CA ARG A 36 14.67 -16.60 -12.81
C ARG A 36 15.54 -16.54 -14.06
N ASP A 37 16.18 -17.64 -14.41
CA ASP A 37 17.05 -17.76 -15.59
C ASP A 37 18.14 -16.68 -15.69
N GLY A 38 18.68 -16.25 -14.52
CA GLY A 38 19.69 -15.20 -14.43
C GLY A 38 19.18 -13.77 -14.56
N ARG A 39 17.87 -13.58 -14.68
CA ARG A 39 17.21 -12.27 -14.76
C ARG A 39 16.46 -11.96 -13.47
N VAL A 40 16.49 -10.71 -13.05
CA VAL A 40 15.66 -10.24 -11.93
C VAL A 40 14.20 -10.14 -12.39
N GLU A 41 13.33 -10.97 -11.85
CA GLU A 41 11.91 -11.00 -12.16
C GLU A 41 11.09 -10.17 -11.17
N ILE A 42 11.49 -10.15 -9.90
CA ILE A 42 10.85 -9.33 -8.87
C ILE A 42 11.91 -8.58 -8.09
N CYS A 43 11.64 -7.32 -7.85
CA CYS A 43 12.48 -6.42 -7.09
C CYS A 43 11.66 -5.54 -6.17
N GLY A 44 11.84 -5.66 -4.87
CA GLY A 44 11.05 -4.88 -3.93
C GLY A 44 11.48 -5.02 -2.49
N VAL A 45 10.58 -4.61 -1.63
CA VAL A 45 10.66 -4.80 -0.18
C VAL A 45 9.34 -5.37 0.32
N LYS A 46 9.41 -6.31 1.23
CA LYS A 46 8.29 -6.69 2.10
C LYS A 46 8.31 -5.80 3.33
N PHE A 47 7.16 -5.52 3.86
CA PHE A 47 7.02 -4.81 5.12
C PHE A 47 6.07 -5.55 6.05
N GLN A 48 6.31 -5.43 7.34
CA GLN A 48 5.40 -5.77 8.41
C GLN A 48 5.34 -4.61 9.38
N ALA A 49 4.15 -4.19 9.76
CA ALA A 49 3.94 -3.16 10.75
C ALA A 49 2.96 -3.66 11.82
N ILE A 50 3.45 -3.77 13.04
CA ILE A 50 2.63 -4.12 14.20
C ILE A 50 2.07 -2.84 14.78
N GLY A 51 0.75 -2.81 14.92
CA GLY A 51 0.03 -1.68 15.46
C GLY A 51 -0.95 -2.09 16.56
N ARG A 52 -1.46 -1.08 17.23
CA ARG A 52 -2.52 -1.21 18.22
C ARG A 52 -3.57 -0.17 17.95
N ASP A 53 -4.81 -0.58 17.94
CA ASP A 53 -5.97 0.29 18.00
C ASP A 53 -6.71 0.13 19.33
N THR A 54 -7.64 1.03 19.62
CA THR A 54 -8.36 1.08 20.90
C THR A 54 -9.48 0.04 20.99
N GLU A 55 -9.99 -0.44 19.86
CA GLU A 55 -11.16 -1.33 19.83
C GLU A 55 -10.76 -2.81 19.70
N THR A 56 -9.82 -3.11 18.80
CA THR A 56 -9.48 -4.50 18.44
C THR A 56 -8.13 -4.96 19.00
N GLY A 57 -7.36 -4.06 19.59
CA GLY A 57 -6.10 -4.38 20.23
C GLY A 57 -4.93 -4.50 19.24
N LEU A 58 -4.16 -5.59 19.32
CA LEU A 58 -2.98 -5.80 18.47
C LEU A 58 -3.37 -6.33 17.10
N PHE A 59 -2.77 -5.74 16.07
CA PHE A 59 -2.84 -6.22 14.70
C PHE A 59 -1.48 -6.10 14.01
N SER A 60 -1.30 -6.81 12.91
CA SER A 60 -0.21 -6.60 11.95
C SER A 60 -0.80 -6.24 10.60
N ILE A 61 -0.25 -5.22 9.95
CA ILE A 61 -0.47 -4.95 8.54
C ILE A 61 0.80 -5.32 7.79
N GLU A 62 0.65 -6.11 6.75
CA GLU A 62 1.75 -6.71 6.02
C GLU A 62 1.56 -6.51 4.52
N GLY A 63 2.68 -6.53 3.79
CA GLY A 63 2.61 -6.41 2.35
C GLY A 63 3.96 -6.31 1.69
N ASN A 64 3.92 -5.90 0.43
CA ASN A 64 5.13 -5.60 -0.33
C ASN A 64 4.93 -4.39 -1.23
N PHE A 65 6.06 -3.80 -1.61
CA PHE A 65 6.21 -2.82 -2.67
C PHE A 65 7.25 -3.35 -3.64
N SER A 66 6.87 -3.69 -4.87
CA SER A 66 7.77 -4.38 -5.80
C SER A 66 7.58 -3.98 -7.26
N TRP A 67 8.69 -3.98 -8.01
CA TRP A 67 8.69 -4.05 -9.46
C TRP A 67 8.66 -5.52 -9.86
N VAL A 68 7.83 -5.86 -10.83
CA VAL A 68 7.61 -7.24 -11.28
C VAL A 68 7.62 -7.30 -12.80
N HIS A 69 8.44 -8.16 -13.37
CA HIS A 69 8.27 -8.57 -14.77
C HIS A 69 7.05 -9.48 -14.89
N PHE A 70 6.07 -9.01 -15.62
CA PHE A 70 4.87 -9.78 -15.95
C PHE A 70 5.05 -10.48 -17.30
N GLN A 71 4.07 -11.20 -17.77
CA GLN A 71 4.12 -11.93 -19.04
C GLN A 71 4.59 -11.03 -20.18
N GLY A 72 5.62 -11.47 -20.92
CA GLY A 72 6.07 -10.80 -22.14
C GLY A 72 6.90 -9.52 -21.95
N ASP A 73 7.73 -9.45 -20.94
CA ASP A 73 8.62 -8.31 -20.61
C ASP A 73 7.92 -7.04 -20.09
N GLU A 74 6.63 -7.11 -19.85
CA GLU A 74 5.89 -6.01 -19.24
C GLU A 74 6.35 -5.79 -17.81
N LEU A 75 6.82 -4.58 -17.49
CA LEU A 75 7.24 -4.21 -16.14
C LEU A 75 6.10 -3.48 -15.44
N LYS A 76 5.70 -3.99 -14.27
CA LYS A 76 4.69 -3.38 -13.41
C LYS A 76 5.25 -3.07 -12.03
N TYR A 77 4.81 -1.97 -11.45
CA TYR A 77 4.97 -1.74 -10.04
C TYR A 77 3.73 -2.27 -9.31
N MET A 78 3.95 -3.14 -8.34
CA MET A 78 2.89 -3.81 -7.61
C MET A 78 3.01 -3.60 -6.12
N MET A 79 1.86 -3.44 -5.48
CA MET A 79 1.74 -3.40 -4.03
C MET A 79 0.68 -4.39 -3.60
N LYS A 80 1.00 -5.19 -2.59
CA LYS A 80 0.04 -6.07 -1.91
C LYS A 80 -0.02 -5.68 -0.45
N VAL A 81 -1.23 -5.64 0.10
CA VAL A 81 -1.47 -5.34 1.52
C VAL A 81 -2.53 -6.27 2.06
N TYR A 82 -2.32 -6.77 3.27
CA TYR A 82 -3.30 -7.54 4.04
C TYR A 82 -3.12 -7.28 5.54
N GLN A 83 -4.16 -7.54 6.30
CA GLN A 83 -4.14 -7.40 7.75
C GLN A 83 -4.31 -8.77 8.41
N ILE A 84 -3.57 -8.99 9.48
CA ILE A 84 -3.83 -10.06 10.45
C ILE A 84 -4.08 -9.42 11.82
N ALA A 85 -5.03 -9.94 12.56
CA ALA A 85 -5.32 -9.47 13.90
C ALA A 85 -5.55 -10.65 14.84
N LYS A 86 -5.32 -10.41 16.12
CA LYS A 86 -5.62 -11.39 17.15
C LYS A 86 -7.06 -11.20 17.60
N PRO A 87 -7.94 -12.19 17.36
CA PRO A 87 -9.32 -12.12 17.85
C PRO A 87 -9.37 -12.00 19.37
N SER A 88 -10.36 -11.29 19.88
CA SER A 88 -10.58 -11.20 21.32
C SER A 88 -10.77 -12.59 21.94
N GLY A 89 -9.85 -12.97 22.84
CA GLY A 89 -9.81 -14.30 23.47
C GLY A 89 -9.15 -15.41 22.64
N GLY A 90 -8.67 -15.13 21.43
CA GLY A 90 -7.89 -16.06 20.60
C GLY A 90 -6.41 -16.09 20.98
N SER A 91 -5.72 -17.19 20.65
CA SER A 91 -4.25 -17.33 20.81
C SER A 91 -3.49 -16.84 19.58
N ASP A 92 -4.05 -17.02 18.38
CA ASP A 92 -3.34 -16.89 17.12
C ASP A 92 -3.85 -15.70 16.30
N PHE A 93 -2.95 -15.09 15.53
CA PHE A 93 -3.30 -14.11 14.51
C PHE A 93 -4.03 -14.77 13.34
N GLN A 94 -5.08 -14.12 12.85
CA GLN A 94 -5.86 -14.58 11.71
C GLN A 94 -6.02 -13.46 10.69
N PRO A 95 -6.10 -13.79 9.39
CA PRO A 95 -6.42 -12.80 8.36
C PRO A 95 -7.74 -12.09 8.64
N VAL A 96 -7.74 -10.78 8.42
CA VAL A 96 -8.91 -9.92 8.59
C VAL A 96 -9.24 -9.29 7.26
N PRO A 97 -10.49 -9.42 6.78
CA PRO A 97 -10.87 -8.78 5.52
C PRO A 97 -10.75 -7.26 5.61
N ILE A 98 -10.10 -6.67 4.62
CA ILE A 98 -9.92 -5.22 4.52
C ILE A 98 -10.51 -4.70 3.21
N SER A 99 -10.99 -3.46 3.22
CA SER A 99 -11.48 -2.74 2.06
C SER A 99 -10.95 -1.31 2.05
N ASP A 100 -11.23 -0.58 0.98
CA ASP A 100 -10.93 0.86 0.82
C ASP A 100 -9.50 1.24 1.22
N VAL A 101 -8.54 0.38 0.85
CA VAL A 101 -7.13 0.61 1.17
C VAL A 101 -6.59 1.77 0.34
N ILE A 102 -5.99 2.73 1.02
CA ILE A 102 -5.30 3.86 0.41
C ILE A 102 -3.88 3.90 0.96
N ILE A 103 -2.89 3.83 0.07
CA ILE A 103 -1.49 3.99 0.43
C ILE A 103 -0.99 5.30 -0.15
N ARG A 104 -0.29 6.09 0.66
CA ARG A 104 0.30 7.37 0.24
C ARG A 104 1.80 7.35 0.49
N SER A 105 2.56 7.73 -0.54
CA SER A 105 4.01 7.87 -0.47
C SER A 105 4.48 8.88 -1.52
N GLY A 106 5.48 9.70 -1.21
CA GLY A 106 6.04 10.68 -2.16
C GLY A 106 5.03 11.68 -2.73
N GLY A 107 3.93 11.97 -2.02
CA GLY A 107 2.83 12.82 -2.50
C GLY A 107 1.90 12.13 -3.52
N ILE A 108 2.04 10.85 -3.72
CA ILE A 108 1.20 10.01 -4.59
C ILE A 108 0.33 9.11 -3.72
N ASP A 109 -0.88 8.85 -4.13
CA ASP A 109 -1.76 7.85 -3.51
C ASP A 109 -2.25 6.80 -4.52
N THR A 110 -2.73 5.66 -3.99
CA THR A 110 -3.21 4.54 -4.81
C THR A 110 -4.55 4.78 -5.49
N LEU A 111 -5.32 5.79 -5.08
CA LEU A 111 -6.60 6.12 -5.70
C LEU A 111 -6.43 6.79 -7.07
N SER A 112 -5.34 7.55 -7.25
CA SER A 112 -5.18 8.43 -8.41
C SER A 112 -4.57 7.76 -9.63
N ALA A 113 -3.90 6.60 -9.47
CA ALA A 113 -3.10 6.02 -10.56
C ALA A 113 -3.05 4.49 -10.59
N ALA A 114 -3.34 3.80 -9.49
CA ALA A 114 -3.21 2.35 -9.44
C ALA A 114 -4.45 1.63 -9.95
N GLN A 115 -4.24 0.56 -10.71
CA GLN A 115 -5.29 -0.40 -11.02
C GLN A 115 -5.46 -1.36 -9.85
N PHE A 116 -6.69 -1.57 -9.44
CA PHE A 116 -7.03 -2.58 -8.45
C PHE A 116 -7.16 -3.95 -9.12
N SER A 117 -6.50 -4.97 -8.59
CA SER A 117 -6.60 -6.34 -9.09
C SER A 117 -7.18 -7.27 -8.02
N PRO A 118 -8.11 -8.18 -8.40
CA PRO A 118 -8.52 -9.25 -7.50
C PRO A 118 -7.31 -10.17 -7.19
N THR A 119 -7.33 -10.79 -6.04
CA THR A 119 -6.27 -11.70 -5.59
C THR A 119 -6.84 -13.04 -5.21
N ASP A 120 -6.01 -14.10 -5.25
CA ASP A 120 -6.37 -15.43 -4.75
C ASP A 120 -6.52 -15.47 -3.22
N PHE A 121 -6.11 -14.39 -2.55
CA PHE A 121 -6.23 -14.21 -1.11
C PHE A 121 -7.24 -13.08 -0.84
N PRO A 122 -8.53 -13.42 -0.58
CA PRO A 122 -9.62 -12.45 -0.53
C PRO A 122 -9.47 -11.38 0.55
N GLU A 123 -8.67 -11.65 1.58
CA GLU A 123 -8.35 -10.70 2.66
C GLU A 123 -7.29 -9.69 2.28
N SER A 124 -6.68 -9.80 1.08
CA SER A 124 -5.65 -8.87 0.60
C SER A 124 -6.18 -7.88 -0.44
N ARG A 125 -5.42 -6.81 -0.65
CA ARG A 125 -5.61 -5.84 -1.73
C ARG A 125 -4.33 -5.72 -2.53
N VAL A 126 -4.45 -5.73 -3.86
CA VAL A 126 -3.34 -5.56 -4.79
C VAL A 126 -3.61 -4.36 -5.68
N PHE A 127 -2.60 -3.51 -5.80
CA PHE A 127 -2.58 -2.36 -6.68
C PHE A 127 -1.41 -2.50 -7.65
N SER A 128 -1.58 -2.02 -8.88
CA SER A 128 -0.50 -2.02 -9.87
C SER A 128 -0.50 -0.75 -10.70
N TRP A 129 0.69 -0.38 -11.18
CA TRP A 129 0.91 0.61 -12.23
C TRP A 129 1.75 -0.02 -13.34
N ASP A 130 1.34 0.16 -14.56
CA ASP A 130 2.15 -0.22 -15.72
C ASP A 130 3.32 0.75 -15.86
N PHE A 131 4.52 0.22 -16.10
CA PHE A 131 5.73 1.05 -16.17
C PHE A 131 5.66 2.07 -17.29
N LEU A 132 5.19 1.69 -18.48
CA LEU A 132 5.11 2.56 -19.65
C LEU A 132 4.12 3.72 -19.46
N ASP A 133 2.99 3.45 -18.81
CA ASP A 133 1.92 4.43 -18.66
C ASP A 133 2.10 5.32 -17.44
N ALA A 134 2.63 4.78 -16.35
CA ALA A 134 2.71 5.44 -15.07
C ALA A 134 4.06 5.30 -14.35
N GLY A 135 5.13 4.95 -15.05
CA GLY A 135 6.45 4.68 -14.45
C GLY A 135 7.00 5.86 -13.63
N VAL A 136 6.75 7.10 -14.07
CA VAL A 136 7.15 8.30 -13.31
C VAL A 136 6.40 8.38 -11.98
N VAL A 137 5.09 8.08 -11.99
CA VAL A 137 4.24 8.09 -10.79
C VAL A 137 4.67 6.97 -9.84
N ALA A 138 4.83 5.75 -10.35
CA ALA A 138 5.28 4.59 -9.60
C ALA A 138 6.70 4.80 -9.02
N SER A 139 7.61 5.42 -9.78
CA SER A 139 8.95 5.75 -9.30
C SER A 139 8.94 6.81 -8.20
N LYS A 140 8.10 7.84 -8.32
CA LYS A 140 7.93 8.84 -7.25
C LYS A 140 7.38 8.20 -5.98
N PHE A 141 6.40 7.30 -6.12
CA PHE A 141 5.85 6.54 -5.01
C PHE A 141 6.94 5.68 -4.34
N ALA A 142 7.68 4.90 -5.13
CA ALA A 142 8.75 4.03 -4.63
C ALA A 142 9.87 4.82 -3.92
N VAL A 143 10.32 5.95 -4.51
CA VAL A 143 11.30 6.84 -3.88
C VAL A 143 10.73 7.47 -2.61
N GLY A 144 9.44 7.78 -2.59
CA GLY A 144 8.75 8.32 -1.42
C GLY A 144 8.83 7.41 -0.20
N LEU A 145 8.94 6.08 -0.37
CA LEU A 145 9.13 5.11 0.72
C LEU A 145 10.37 5.40 1.57
N LEU A 146 11.39 6.08 1.00
CA LEU A 146 12.56 6.53 1.77
C LEU A 146 12.19 7.48 2.91
N HIS A 147 11.07 8.19 2.75
CA HIS A 147 10.55 9.15 3.72
C HIS A 147 9.35 8.60 4.50
N GLY A 148 8.94 7.37 4.23
CA GLY A 148 7.82 6.68 4.84
C GLY A 148 6.57 6.64 3.96
N ALA A 149 5.60 5.85 4.39
CA ALA A 149 4.31 5.74 3.74
C ALA A 149 3.19 5.73 4.78
N SER A 150 2.02 6.26 4.44
CA SER A 150 0.82 6.06 5.24
C SER A 150 -0.09 5.05 4.57
N ILE A 151 -0.67 4.17 5.36
CA ILE A 151 -1.69 3.22 4.94
C ILE A 151 -2.97 3.55 5.69
N SER A 152 -4.06 3.70 4.96
CA SER A 152 -5.41 3.83 5.52
C SER A 152 -6.28 2.72 4.93
N TRP A 153 -7.11 2.09 5.75
CA TRP A 153 -7.97 0.99 5.31
C TRP A 153 -9.21 0.87 6.18
N VAL A 154 -10.22 0.20 5.66
CA VAL A 154 -11.42 -0.17 6.40
C VAL A 154 -11.37 -1.66 6.72
N ARG A 155 -11.60 -2.04 7.95
CA ARG A 155 -11.87 -3.43 8.33
C ARG A 155 -13.30 -3.79 7.93
N SER A 156 -13.44 -4.79 7.07
CA SER A 156 -14.76 -5.17 6.56
C SER A 156 -15.64 -5.90 7.60
N ASP A 157 -15.04 -6.47 8.64
CA ASP A 157 -15.74 -7.19 9.71
C ASP A 157 -16.35 -6.27 10.76
N THR A 158 -15.72 -5.13 11.02
CA THR A 158 -16.16 -4.13 12.02
C THR A 158 -16.57 -2.80 11.42
N ASN A 159 -16.32 -2.59 10.14
CA ASN A 159 -16.47 -1.31 9.44
C ASN A 159 -15.67 -0.16 10.08
N GLN A 160 -14.53 -0.51 10.69
CA GLN A 160 -13.65 0.44 11.38
C GLN A 160 -12.64 1.01 10.39
N ASP A 161 -12.55 2.35 10.33
CA ASP A 161 -11.54 3.08 9.58
C ASP A 161 -10.25 3.17 10.38
N LEU A 162 -9.16 2.65 9.83
CA LEU A 162 -7.84 2.67 10.47
C LEU A 162 -6.81 3.38 9.59
N SER A 163 -5.82 3.98 10.23
CA SER A 163 -4.66 4.52 9.53
C SER A 163 -3.37 4.30 10.32
N LEU A 164 -2.27 4.05 9.62
CA LEU A 164 -0.96 3.82 10.19
C LEU A 164 0.11 4.51 9.35
N GLN A 165 1.10 5.11 10.03
CA GLN A 165 2.29 5.64 9.38
C GLN A 165 3.41 4.61 9.48
N LEU A 166 3.90 4.13 8.33
CA LEU A 166 5.07 3.26 8.26
C LEU A 166 6.34 4.07 8.50
N ASP A 167 7.32 3.44 9.13
CA ASP A 167 8.65 4.00 9.26
C ASP A 167 9.31 4.26 7.89
N PRO A 168 10.13 5.31 7.76
CA PRO A 168 10.89 5.55 6.55
C PRO A 168 11.87 4.41 6.25
N LEU A 169 11.91 3.95 5.00
CA LEU A 169 12.88 2.94 4.56
C LEU A 169 14.34 3.41 4.76
N SER A 170 14.58 4.72 4.79
CA SER A 170 15.89 5.31 5.12
C SER A 170 16.41 4.99 6.51
N LYS A 171 15.56 4.55 7.45
CA LYS A 171 15.99 4.02 8.76
C LYS A 171 16.70 2.66 8.65
N TYR A 172 16.59 1.98 7.51
CA TYR A 172 17.12 0.64 7.26
C TYR A 172 18.12 0.67 6.09
N PRO A 173 19.35 1.16 6.29
CA PRO A 173 20.29 1.49 5.21
C PRO A 173 20.66 0.29 4.32
N GLU A 174 20.78 -0.92 4.88
CA GLU A 174 21.07 -2.13 4.11
C GLU A 174 19.88 -2.49 3.19
N ILE A 175 18.66 -2.45 3.71
CA ILE A 175 17.44 -2.71 2.94
C ILE A 175 17.28 -1.67 1.83
N ASN A 176 17.49 -0.40 2.16
CA ASN A 176 17.44 0.69 1.21
C ASN A 176 18.47 0.51 0.08
N THR A 177 19.70 0.15 0.40
CA THR A 177 20.75 -0.09 -0.60
C THR A 177 20.38 -1.26 -1.51
N ASN A 178 19.94 -2.37 -0.96
CA ASN A 178 19.51 -3.55 -1.72
C ASN A 178 18.32 -3.21 -2.61
N PHE A 179 17.33 -2.48 -2.13
CA PHE A 179 16.18 -2.04 -2.91
C PHE A 179 16.60 -1.15 -4.08
N ALA A 180 17.45 -0.16 -3.85
CA ALA A 180 17.93 0.73 -4.90
C ALA A 180 18.74 0.01 -6.00
N GLN A 181 19.61 -0.93 -5.61
CA GLN A 181 20.39 -1.75 -6.55
C GLN A 181 19.48 -2.66 -7.39
N CYS A 182 18.53 -3.29 -6.74
CA CYS A 182 17.58 -4.18 -7.36
C CYS A 182 16.64 -3.41 -8.31
N MET A 183 16.13 -2.25 -7.91
CA MET A 183 15.35 -1.37 -8.80
C MET A 183 16.11 -1.02 -10.07
N ARG A 184 17.39 -0.66 -9.93
CA ARG A 184 18.25 -0.37 -11.10
C ARG A 184 18.38 -1.59 -12.01
N ALA A 185 18.58 -2.78 -11.44
CA ALA A 185 18.77 -4.02 -12.22
C ALA A 185 17.50 -4.40 -13.02
N ILE A 186 16.30 -4.17 -12.47
CA ILE A 186 15.04 -4.53 -13.14
C ILE A 186 14.58 -3.48 -14.15
N THR A 187 14.80 -2.18 -13.89
CA THR A 187 14.31 -1.10 -14.75
C THR A 187 15.26 -0.74 -15.90
N TYR A 188 16.58 -0.90 -15.71
CA TYR A 188 17.56 -0.48 -16.69
C TYR A 188 17.43 -1.18 -18.05
N PRO A 189 17.22 -2.51 -18.15
CA PRO A 189 17.02 -3.18 -19.45
C PRO A 189 15.80 -2.66 -20.20
N VAL A 190 14.72 -2.34 -19.50
CA VAL A 190 13.48 -1.80 -20.10
C VAL A 190 13.72 -0.40 -20.67
N LEU A 191 14.44 0.45 -19.95
CA LEU A 191 14.79 1.79 -20.42
C LEU A 191 15.69 1.76 -21.66
N GLN A 192 16.66 0.85 -21.72
CA GLN A 192 17.51 0.68 -22.91
C GLN A 192 16.76 0.20 -24.14
N ALA A 193 15.71 -0.59 -23.97
CA ALA A 193 14.89 -1.08 -25.09
C ALA A 193 13.98 0.00 -25.70
N LEU A 194 13.83 1.15 -25.04
CA LEU A 194 13.02 2.29 -25.49
C LEU A 194 13.84 3.36 -26.25
N GLU A 195 15.17 3.27 -26.25
CA GLU A 195 16.10 4.13 -27.00
C GLU A 195 16.35 3.60 -28.43
#